data_3228c302f21263281a06a2299fe90f79
#
_entry.id   3228c302f21263281a06a2299fe90f79
#
_cell.length_a   1.000
_cell.length_b   1.000
_cell.length_c   1.000
_cell.angle_alpha   90.00
_cell.angle_beta   90.00
_cell.angle_gamma   90.00
#
_symmetry.space_group_name_H-M   'P 1'
#
loop_
_entity.id
_entity.type
_entity.pdbx_description
1 polymer ?
#
loop_
_entity_poly.entity_id
_entity_poly.type
_entity_poly.pdbx_seq_one_letter_code
_entity_poly.pdbx_strand_id
1 'polypeptide(L)'
;MTLIQELEIFIKSILYWIYSFIGFSFFFFLFGFKDVTIYGEDYILLLPTNYSFSVQFFNRVRDDLLPQGVELITTNPMSAFVSQILFSALLSFLLTTPFLLYKIITYIRPALFPHERRAVLWSLLPMVLLFFSGAMFSYLFLIPATFKVLYPYATVIGVVPFFSINEFIHYIFSLMFAVGLMFLLPLFMILLSIIGIIEADFWRRKWRHAFLFFLILSAIITPDGTGITMAILLVPLVALYFAGYVFANKFSQ
;
A
#
# COMPACT_ATOMS: atom_id res chain seq x y z
N MET A 1 21.69 22.30 15.55
CA MET A 1 21.93 21.73 14.20
C MET A 1 21.42 22.71 13.18
N THR A 2 22.15 22.94 12.09
CA THR A 2 21.66 23.78 10.99
C THR A 2 20.64 22.99 10.18
N LEU A 3 19.65 23.65 9.60
CA LEU A 3 18.58 23.07 8.78
C LEU A 3 19.15 22.18 7.65
N ILE A 4 20.33 22.53 7.14
CA ILE A 4 21.07 21.78 6.12
C ILE A 4 21.54 20.40 6.66
N GLN A 5 22.01 20.34 7.90
CA GLN A 5 22.47 19.09 8.53
C GLN A 5 21.31 18.13 8.78
N GLU A 6 20.13 18.66 9.14
CA GLU A 6 18.92 17.84 9.34
C GLU A 6 18.42 17.26 8.01
N LEU A 7 18.42 18.07 6.94
CA LEU A 7 18.08 17.61 5.60
C LEU A 7 19.07 16.55 5.09
N GLU A 8 20.35 16.69 5.36
CA GLU A 8 21.36 15.71 4.97
C GLU A 8 21.15 14.36 5.66
N ILE A 9 20.82 14.35 6.94
CA ILE A 9 20.49 13.14 7.70
C ILE A 9 19.23 12.47 7.13
N PHE A 10 18.21 13.26 6.79
CA PHE A 10 17.00 12.74 6.17
C PHE A 10 17.25 12.10 4.82
N ILE A 11 17.97 12.80 3.94
CA ILE A 11 18.34 12.27 2.63
C ILE A 11 19.14 10.97 2.75
N LYS A 12 20.13 10.90 3.63
CA LYS A 12 20.89 9.68 3.90
C LYS A 12 20.01 8.54 4.39
N SER A 13 19.05 8.83 5.26
CA SER A 13 18.12 7.83 5.78
C SER A 13 17.22 7.25 4.68
N ILE A 14 16.72 8.10 3.77
CA ILE A 14 15.92 7.67 2.62
C ILE A 14 16.79 6.89 1.62
N LEU A 15 18.04 7.30 1.38
CA LEU A 15 18.94 6.59 0.49
C LEU A 15 19.17 5.13 0.93
N TYR A 16 19.33 4.88 2.23
CA TYR A 16 19.43 3.49 2.74
C TYR A 16 18.17 2.67 2.44
N TRP A 17 16.99 3.28 2.57
CA TRP A 17 15.75 2.61 2.18
C TRP A 17 15.70 2.35 0.68
N ILE A 18 16.09 3.32 -0.17
CA ILE A 18 16.14 3.17 -1.64
C ILE A 18 17.08 2.02 -2.04
N TYR A 19 18.26 1.93 -1.44
CA TYR A 19 19.17 0.82 -1.71
C TYR A 19 18.57 -0.53 -1.32
N SER A 20 17.91 -0.60 -0.16
CA SER A 20 17.18 -1.79 0.28
C SER A 20 16.07 -2.17 -0.68
N PHE A 21 15.28 -1.18 -1.11
CA PHE A 21 14.19 -1.34 -2.07
C PHE A 21 14.69 -1.85 -3.42
N ILE A 22 15.75 -1.27 -3.98
CA ILE A 22 16.35 -1.70 -5.24
C ILE A 22 16.91 -3.13 -5.10
N GLY A 23 17.62 -3.42 -4.01
CA GLY A 23 18.19 -4.75 -3.75
C GLY A 23 17.11 -5.83 -3.66
N PHE A 24 16.03 -5.62 -2.93
CA PHE A 24 14.92 -6.57 -2.86
C PHE A 24 14.12 -6.65 -4.17
N SER A 25 13.98 -5.53 -4.90
CA SER A 25 13.33 -5.56 -6.22
C SER A 25 14.11 -6.45 -7.19
N PHE A 26 15.42 -6.32 -7.21
CA PHE A 26 16.29 -7.16 -8.04
C PHE A 26 16.27 -8.62 -7.59
N PHE A 27 16.21 -8.87 -6.28
CA PHE A 27 16.06 -10.21 -5.73
C PHE A 27 14.75 -10.87 -6.18
N PHE A 28 13.60 -10.19 -6.03
CA PHE A 28 12.30 -10.73 -6.45
C PHE A 28 12.17 -10.89 -7.97
N PHE A 29 12.92 -10.10 -8.73
CA PHE A 29 12.96 -10.19 -10.18
C PHE A 29 13.72 -11.45 -10.66
N LEU A 30 14.83 -11.78 -10.02
CA LEU A 30 15.72 -12.86 -10.46
C LEU A 30 15.42 -14.21 -9.83
N PHE A 31 15.12 -14.25 -8.53
CA PHE A 31 15.01 -15.48 -7.78
C PHE A 31 13.56 -15.96 -7.67
N GLY A 32 13.39 -17.28 -7.62
CA GLY A 32 12.12 -17.93 -7.39
C GLY A 32 12.33 -19.35 -6.87
N PHE A 33 11.27 -19.93 -6.35
CA PHE A 33 11.27 -21.34 -5.99
C PHE A 33 11.10 -22.19 -7.25
N LYS A 34 11.96 -23.18 -7.39
CA LYS A 34 11.89 -24.17 -8.46
C LYS A 34 12.05 -25.56 -7.88
N ASP A 35 11.16 -26.45 -8.30
CA ASP A 35 11.27 -27.87 -7.99
C ASP A 35 12.39 -28.47 -8.85
N VAL A 36 13.38 -29.04 -8.18
CA VAL A 36 14.51 -29.71 -8.83
C VAL A 36 14.57 -31.15 -8.31
N THR A 37 14.38 -32.08 -9.21
CA THR A 37 14.49 -33.53 -8.90
C THR A 37 15.95 -33.93 -8.84
N ILE A 38 16.45 -34.25 -7.65
CA ILE A 38 17.81 -34.75 -7.43
C ILE A 38 17.71 -36.17 -6.88
N TYR A 39 18.29 -37.14 -7.57
CA TYR A 39 18.26 -38.58 -7.21
C TYR A 39 16.84 -39.16 -7.02
N GLY A 40 15.81 -38.62 -7.72
CA GLY A 40 14.43 -39.10 -7.65
C GLY A 40 13.60 -38.54 -6.52
N GLU A 41 14.12 -37.61 -5.75
CA GLU A 41 13.39 -36.80 -4.76
C GLU A 41 13.28 -35.34 -5.24
N ASP A 42 12.11 -34.72 -5.01
CA ASP A 42 11.86 -33.35 -5.40
C ASP A 42 12.26 -32.40 -4.27
N TYR A 43 13.22 -31.53 -4.57
CA TYR A 43 13.69 -30.48 -3.68
C TYR A 43 13.25 -29.11 -4.18
N ILE A 44 12.68 -28.30 -3.28
CA ILE A 44 12.36 -26.90 -3.56
C ILE A 44 13.61 -26.06 -3.31
N LEU A 45 14.22 -25.56 -4.38
CA LEU A 45 15.44 -24.77 -4.29
C LEU A 45 15.18 -23.32 -4.73
N LEU A 46 15.83 -22.38 -4.02
CA LEU A 46 15.86 -20.98 -4.38
C LEU A 46 16.93 -20.77 -5.45
N LEU A 47 16.52 -20.58 -6.70
CA LEU A 47 17.41 -20.44 -7.84
C LEU A 47 17.03 -19.21 -8.69
N PRO A 48 18.01 -18.60 -9.39
CA PRO A 48 17.68 -17.64 -10.44
C PRO A 48 16.94 -18.37 -11.55
N THR A 49 15.71 -17.92 -11.81
CA THR A 49 14.81 -18.59 -12.76
C THR A 49 13.88 -17.59 -13.45
N ASN A 50 13.48 -17.90 -14.68
CA ASN A 50 12.45 -17.12 -15.38
C ASN A 50 11.08 -17.18 -14.66
N TYR A 51 10.86 -18.17 -13.79
CA TYR A 51 9.68 -18.27 -12.91
C TYR A 51 9.98 -17.69 -11.53
N SER A 52 10.38 -16.41 -11.52
CA SER A 52 10.77 -15.66 -10.32
C SER A 52 9.62 -15.42 -9.36
N PHE A 53 9.90 -14.96 -8.14
CA PHE A 53 8.87 -14.60 -7.15
C PHE A 53 7.85 -13.60 -7.70
N SER A 54 8.31 -12.63 -8.49
CA SER A 54 7.41 -11.65 -9.11
C SER A 54 6.42 -12.32 -10.07
N VAL A 55 6.86 -13.30 -10.87
CA VAL A 55 5.99 -14.04 -11.78
C VAL A 55 5.03 -14.96 -11.02
N GLN A 56 5.51 -15.65 -9.98
CA GLN A 56 4.66 -16.51 -9.14
C GLN A 56 3.57 -15.70 -8.46
N PHE A 57 3.94 -14.56 -7.88
CA PHE A 57 3.00 -13.67 -7.22
C PHE A 57 2.03 -13.02 -8.23
N PHE A 58 2.52 -12.61 -9.40
CA PHE A 58 1.67 -12.09 -10.47
C PHE A 58 0.58 -13.08 -10.88
N ASN A 59 0.95 -14.33 -11.13
CA ASN A 59 -0.01 -15.37 -11.50
C ASN A 59 -1.07 -15.55 -10.40
N ARG A 60 -0.66 -15.57 -9.13
CA ARG A 60 -1.58 -15.67 -8.01
C ARG A 60 -2.54 -14.48 -7.95
N VAL A 61 -2.03 -13.26 -8.06
CA VAL A 61 -2.82 -12.03 -8.05
C VAL A 61 -3.78 -11.97 -9.23
N ARG A 62 -3.33 -12.38 -10.42
CA ARG A 62 -4.19 -12.49 -11.60
C ARG A 62 -5.36 -13.44 -11.36
N ASP A 63 -5.07 -14.64 -10.88
CA ASP A 63 -6.06 -15.69 -10.67
C ASP A 63 -7.05 -15.33 -9.54
N ASP A 64 -6.60 -14.62 -8.51
CA ASP A 64 -7.44 -14.17 -7.40
C ASP A 64 -8.33 -12.97 -7.75
N LEU A 65 -7.86 -12.05 -8.60
CA LEU A 65 -8.51 -10.77 -8.83
C LEU A 65 -9.32 -10.67 -10.12
N LEU A 66 -8.94 -11.40 -11.17
CA LEU A 66 -9.63 -11.32 -12.45
C LEU A 66 -10.90 -12.18 -12.46
N PRO A 67 -12.04 -11.60 -12.86
CA PRO A 67 -13.27 -12.38 -13.10
C PRO A 67 -13.07 -13.41 -14.20
N GLN A 68 -13.86 -14.49 -14.17
CA GLN A 68 -13.85 -15.50 -15.25
C GLN A 68 -14.24 -14.87 -16.58
N GLY A 69 -13.45 -15.12 -17.63
CA GLY A 69 -13.68 -14.60 -18.97
C GLY A 69 -13.01 -13.26 -19.28
N VAL A 70 -12.22 -12.70 -18.35
CA VAL A 70 -11.35 -11.54 -18.57
C VAL A 70 -9.93 -12.01 -18.83
N GLU A 71 -9.34 -11.57 -19.94
CA GLU A 71 -7.97 -11.90 -20.29
C GLU A 71 -7.07 -10.67 -20.22
N LEU A 72 -5.83 -10.89 -19.80
CA LEU A 72 -4.77 -9.88 -19.86
C LEU A 72 -4.10 -9.97 -21.24
N ILE A 73 -3.99 -8.82 -21.89
CA ILE A 73 -3.28 -8.71 -23.16
C ILE A 73 -2.01 -7.87 -23.00
N THR A 74 -1.02 -8.21 -23.81
CA THR A 74 0.17 -7.35 -23.99
C THR A 74 0.07 -6.70 -25.36
N THR A 75 0.10 -5.37 -25.39
CA THR A 75 0.11 -4.59 -26.64
C THR A 75 1.51 -4.45 -27.23
N ASN A 76 2.54 -4.72 -26.43
CA ASN A 76 3.93 -4.59 -26.80
C ASN A 76 4.75 -5.70 -26.09
N PRO A 77 5.68 -6.41 -26.78
CA PRO A 77 6.53 -7.41 -26.16
C PRO A 77 7.30 -6.92 -24.92
N MET A 78 7.68 -5.64 -24.91
CA MET A 78 8.36 -5.02 -23.80
C MET A 78 7.46 -4.86 -22.57
N SER A 79 6.13 -4.82 -22.74
CA SER A 79 5.19 -4.62 -21.62
C SER A 79 5.22 -5.76 -20.62
N ALA A 80 5.41 -7.00 -21.05
CA ALA A 80 5.54 -8.15 -20.15
C ALA A 80 6.79 -8.06 -19.27
N PHE A 81 7.92 -7.62 -19.84
CA PHE A 81 9.16 -7.42 -19.10
C PHE A 81 9.05 -6.27 -18.09
N VAL A 82 8.51 -5.12 -18.52
CA VAL A 82 8.27 -3.97 -17.63
C VAL A 82 7.31 -4.35 -16.51
N SER A 83 6.30 -5.14 -16.81
CA SER A 83 5.35 -5.64 -15.83
C SER A 83 6.00 -6.49 -14.75
N GLN A 84 6.93 -7.37 -15.14
CA GLN A 84 7.69 -8.17 -14.17
C GLN A 84 8.53 -7.29 -13.24
N ILE A 85 9.17 -6.23 -13.78
CA ILE A 85 9.91 -5.25 -12.96
C ILE A 85 8.97 -4.54 -11.99
N LEU A 86 7.81 -4.09 -12.45
CA LEU A 86 6.82 -3.40 -11.61
C LEU A 86 6.28 -4.30 -10.49
N PHE A 87 6.04 -5.59 -10.77
CA PHE A 87 5.64 -6.54 -9.73
C PHE A 87 6.75 -6.81 -8.72
N SER A 88 7.99 -6.90 -9.18
CA SER A 88 9.16 -7.01 -8.28
C SER A 88 9.28 -5.78 -7.39
N ALA A 89 9.04 -4.59 -7.94
CA ALA A 89 9.04 -3.34 -7.21
C ALA A 89 7.88 -3.29 -6.19
N LEU A 90 6.68 -3.76 -6.55
CA LEU A 90 5.54 -3.85 -5.64
C LEU A 90 5.85 -4.75 -4.43
N LEU A 91 6.37 -5.94 -4.66
CA LEU A 91 6.76 -6.87 -3.59
C LEU A 91 7.85 -6.27 -2.70
N SER A 92 8.87 -5.68 -3.32
CA SER A 92 9.94 -5.00 -2.61
C SER A 92 9.42 -3.83 -1.79
N PHE A 93 8.51 -3.04 -2.34
CA PHE A 93 7.89 -1.91 -1.63
C PHE A 93 7.14 -2.39 -0.39
N LEU A 94 6.28 -3.39 -0.53
CA LEU A 94 5.54 -3.96 0.61
C LEU A 94 6.53 -4.48 1.68
N LEU A 95 7.56 -5.21 1.30
CA LEU A 95 8.55 -5.75 2.24
C LEU A 95 9.35 -4.66 2.94
N THR A 96 9.71 -3.59 2.23
CA THR A 96 10.56 -2.50 2.76
C THR A 96 9.79 -1.37 3.43
N THR A 97 8.46 -1.36 3.35
CA THR A 97 7.61 -0.36 4.01
C THR A 97 7.85 -0.26 5.53
N PRO A 98 7.98 -1.34 6.32
CA PRO A 98 8.30 -1.23 7.74
C PRO A 98 9.62 -0.48 7.99
N PHE A 99 10.61 -0.71 7.13
CA PHE A 99 11.90 -0.02 7.22
C PHE A 99 11.78 1.47 6.85
N LEU A 100 10.96 1.81 5.85
CA LEU A 100 10.65 3.19 5.50
C LEU A 100 9.98 3.93 6.67
N LEU A 101 8.94 3.33 7.25
CA LEU A 101 8.22 3.89 8.39
C LEU A 101 9.14 4.08 9.61
N TYR A 102 10.00 3.11 9.88
CA TYR A 102 11.03 3.22 10.91
C TYR A 102 11.99 4.40 10.66
N LYS A 103 12.44 4.61 9.42
CA LYS A 103 13.32 5.72 9.06
C LYS A 103 12.64 7.08 9.22
N ILE A 104 11.37 7.18 8.81
CA ILE A 104 10.55 8.39 8.99
C ILE A 104 10.42 8.73 10.50
N ILE A 105 10.07 7.75 11.33
CA ILE A 105 9.95 7.93 12.78
C ILE A 105 11.28 8.36 13.38
N THR A 106 12.37 7.71 13.00
CA THR A 106 13.72 8.02 13.53
C THR A 106 14.15 9.43 13.15
N TYR A 107 13.75 9.92 11.99
CA TYR A 107 14.01 11.30 11.55
C TYR A 107 13.22 12.33 12.36
N ILE A 108 11.95 12.06 12.68
CA ILE A 108 11.09 12.97 13.43
C ILE A 108 11.50 12.99 14.92
N ARG A 109 12.02 11.88 15.46
CA ARG A 109 12.37 11.69 16.87
C ARG A 109 13.23 12.80 17.50
N PRO A 110 14.28 13.35 16.88
CA PRO A 110 15.08 14.42 17.49
C PRO A 110 14.30 15.71 17.76
N ALA A 111 13.27 16.01 16.95
CA ALA A 111 12.43 17.19 17.08
C ALA A 111 11.41 17.10 18.24
N LEU A 112 11.27 15.93 18.88
CA LEU A 112 10.28 15.65 19.90
C LEU A 112 10.85 15.77 21.31
N PHE A 113 10.00 16.15 22.28
CA PHE A 113 10.37 16.14 23.71
C PHE A 113 10.67 14.71 24.20
N PRO A 114 11.47 14.56 25.27
CA PRO A 114 11.89 13.23 25.76
C PRO A 114 10.74 12.26 26.09
N HIS A 115 9.62 12.80 26.61
CA HIS A 115 8.42 12.00 26.93
C HIS A 115 7.63 11.55 25.70
N GLU A 116 7.65 12.33 24.61
CA GLU A 116 6.94 12.02 23.35
C GLU A 116 7.69 10.98 22.52
N ARG A 117 9.03 10.94 22.61
CA ARG A 117 9.88 10.00 21.84
C ARG A 117 9.48 8.55 22.04
N ARG A 118 9.08 8.20 23.25
CA ARG A 118 8.66 6.83 23.57
C ARG A 118 7.33 6.50 22.89
N ALA A 119 6.36 7.38 22.93
CA ALA A 119 5.06 7.20 22.28
C ALA A 119 5.21 7.02 20.76
N VAL A 120 6.04 7.84 20.13
CA VAL A 120 6.29 7.77 18.68
C VAL A 120 7.03 6.49 18.29
N LEU A 121 7.95 5.98 19.11
CA LEU A 121 8.60 4.70 18.84
C LEU A 121 7.62 3.51 18.96
N TRP A 122 6.75 3.54 19.97
CA TRP A 122 5.72 2.51 20.14
C TRP A 122 4.65 2.54 19.05
N SER A 123 4.49 3.67 18.35
CA SER A 123 3.57 3.78 17.20
C SER A 123 4.04 3.05 15.95
N LEU A 124 5.32 2.63 15.88
CA LEU A 124 5.85 1.94 14.69
C LEU A 124 5.08 0.65 14.37
N LEU A 125 4.84 -0.20 15.36
CA LEU A 125 4.12 -1.45 15.14
C LEU A 125 2.67 -1.22 14.70
N PRO A 126 1.85 -0.38 15.38
CA PRO A 126 0.54 0.01 14.86
C PRO A 126 0.59 0.62 13.45
N MET A 127 1.60 1.41 13.12
CA MET A 127 1.77 2.04 11.81
C MET A 127 1.95 1.00 10.71
N VAL A 128 2.83 0.03 10.94
CA VAL A 128 3.04 -1.09 10.01
C VAL A 128 1.76 -1.91 9.87
N LEU A 129 1.11 -2.26 10.96
CA LEU A 129 -0.13 -3.06 10.95
C LEU A 129 -1.27 -2.34 10.21
N LEU A 130 -1.46 -1.03 10.44
CA LEU A 130 -2.47 -0.23 9.76
C LEU A 130 -2.19 -0.13 8.26
N PHE A 131 -0.93 0.10 7.86
CA PHE A 131 -0.57 0.14 6.45
C PHE A 131 -0.90 -1.19 5.75
N PHE A 132 -0.44 -2.30 6.32
CA PHE A 132 -0.72 -3.62 5.74
C PHE A 132 -2.20 -3.99 5.77
N SER A 133 -2.95 -3.60 6.80
CA SER A 133 -4.40 -3.81 6.84
C SER A 133 -5.12 -3.02 5.74
N GLY A 134 -4.68 -1.78 5.44
CA GLY A 134 -5.19 -0.98 4.33
C GLY A 134 -4.85 -1.59 2.97
N ALA A 135 -3.60 -2.01 2.76
CA ALA A 135 -3.19 -2.69 1.54
C ALA A 135 -3.98 -4.01 1.34
N MET A 136 -4.16 -4.79 2.41
CA MET A 136 -4.95 -6.04 2.39
C MET A 136 -6.44 -5.77 2.14
N PHE A 137 -7.00 -4.73 2.75
CA PHE A 137 -8.38 -4.29 2.47
C PHE A 137 -8.56 -3.93 1.00
N SER A 138 -7.62 -3.19 0.42
CA SER A 138 -7.62 -2.88 -1.01
C SER A 138 -7.61 -4.14 -1.86
N TYR A 139 -6.70 -5.08 -1.55
CA TYR A 139 -6.55 -6.33 -2.29
C TYR A 139 -7.79 -7.22 -2.22
N LEU A 140 -8.36 -7.42 -1.03
CA LEU A 140 -9.46 -8.36 -0.81
C LEU A 140 -10.85 -7.80 -1.18
N PHE A 141 -11.05 -6.50 -1.01
CA PHE A 141 -12.38 -5.89 -1.15
C PHE A 141 -12.46 -4.88 -2.28
N LEU A 142 -11.54 -3.91 -2.32
CA LEU A 142 -11.67 -2.77 -3.21
C LEU A 142 -11.40 -3.15 -4.68
N ILE A 143 -10.28 -3.83 -4.94
CA ILE A 143 -9.88 -4.24 -6.28
C ILE A 143 -10.90 -5.21 -6.91
N PRO A 144 -11.33 -6.30 -6.22
CA PRO A 144 -12.35 -7.19 -6.76
C PRO A 144 -13.70 -6.49 -6.98
N ALA A 145 -14.09 -5.57 -6.08
CA ALA A 145 -15.32 -4.80 -6.23
C ALA A 145 -15.28 -3.93 -7.48
N THR A 146 -14.16 -3.26 -7.75
CA THR A 146 -13.99 -2.43 -8.95
C THR A 146 -14.14 -3.27 -10.23
N PHE A 147 -13.48 -4.42 -10.31
CA PHE A 147 -13.61 -5.29 -11.47
C PHE A 147 -15.04 -5.81 -11.64
N LYS A 148 -15.72 -6.19 -10.55
CA LYS A 148 -17.13 -6.63 -10.59
C LYS A 148 -18.09 -5.53 -11.05
N VAL A 149 -17.77 -4.27 -10.76
CA VAL A 149 -18.59 -3.13 -11.16
C VAL A 149 -18.32 -2.75 -12.63
N LEU A 150 -17.05 -2.72 -13.05
CA LEU A 150 -16.67 -2.28 -14.40
C LEU A 150 -16.94 -3.34 -15.48
N TYR A 151 -16.79 -4.63 -15.15
CA TYR A 151 -16.95 -5.72 -16.11
C TYR A 151 -18.32 -5.75 -16.82
N PRO A 152 -19.47 -5.62 -16.12
CA PRO A 152 -20.78 -5.64 -16.76
C PRO A 152 -20.99 -4.53 -17.80
N TYR A 153 -20.34 -3.37 -17.65
CA TYR A 153 -20.47 -2.29 -18.64
C TYR A 153 -19.92 -2.70 -20.01
N ALA A 154 -18.80 -3.42 -20.05
CA ALA A 154 -18.24 -3.92 -21.30
C ALA A 154 -19.16 -4.97 -21.95
N THR A 155 -19.72 -5.90 -21.16
CA THR A 155 -20.61 -6.96 -21.67
C THR A 155 -21.95 -6.41 -22.19
N VAL A 156 -22.52 -5.39 -21.54
CA VAL A 156 -23.77 -4.74 -21.98
C VAL A 156 -23.59 -4.05 -23.34
N ILE A 157 -22.42 -3.48 -23.61
CA ILE A 157 -22.10 -2.84 -24.90
C ILE A 157 -21.73 -3.90 -25.97
N GLY A 158 -21.56 -5.17 -25.58
CA GLY A 158 -21.18 -6.25 -26.47
C GLY A 158 -19.68 -6.30 -26.81
N VAL A 159 -18.84 -5.70 -25.97
CA VAL A 159 -17.38 -5.68 -26.12
C VAL A 159 -16.77 -6.71 -25.18
N VAL A 160 -15.77 -7.45 -25.67
CA VAL A 160 -14.98 -8.35 -24.83
C VAL A 160 -14.00 -7.50 -24.01
N PRO A 161 -14.06 -7.53 -22.67
CA PRO A 161 -13.18 -6.74 -21.84
C PRO A 161 -11.77 -7.35 -21.83
N PHE A 162 -10.81 -6.58 -22.30
CA PHE A 162 -9.40 -6.88 -22.21
C PHE A 162 -8.72 -5.84 -21.32
N PHE A 163 -7.84 -6.28 -20.44
CA PHE A 163 -6.98 -5.37 -19.68
C PHE A 163 -5.54 -5.47 -20.17
N SER A 164 -4.90 -4.32 -20.37
CA SER A 164 -3.46 -4.29 -20.56
C SER A 164 -2.77 -4.72 -19.26
N ILE A 165 -1.75 -5.59 -19.37
CA ILE A 165 -1.01 -6.09 -18.21
C ILE A 165 -0.38 -4.93 -17.39
N ASN A 166 0.11 -3.88 -18.07
CA ASN A 166 0.67 -2.71 -17.39
C ASN A 166 -0.39 -1.92 -16.60
N GLU A 167 -1.56 -1.68 -17.19
CA GLU A 167 -2.66 -0.97 -16.53
C GLU A 167 -3.14 -1.74 -15.31
N PHE A 168 -3.27 -3.05 -15.42
CA PHE A 168 -3.65 -3.94 -14.32
C PHE A 168 -2.69 -3.81 -13.14
N ILE A 169 -1.38 -3.82 -13.39
CA ILE A 169 -0.37 -3.74 -12.34
C ILE A 169 -0.33 -2.34 -11.72
N HIS A 170 -0.34 -1.29 -12.54
CA HIS A 170 -0.37 0.08 -12.06
C HIS A 170 -1.60 0.33 -11.18
N TYR A 171 -2.74 -0.21 -11.57
CA TYR A 171 -3.98 -0.09 -10.82
C TYR A 171 -3.87 -0.75 -9.44
N ILE A 172 -3.41 -2.01 -9.38
CA ILE A 172 -3.22 -2.74 -8.14
C ILE A 172 -2.25 -2.00 -7.22
N PHE A 173 -1.08 -1.61 -7.75
CA PHE A 173 -0.06 -0.91 -6.98
C PHE A 173 -0.59 0.40 -6.41
N SER A 174 -1.22 1.23 -7.25
CA SER A 174 -1.74 2.54 -6.85
C SER A 174 -2.81 2.42 -5.77
N LEU A 175 -3.74 1.46 -5.89
CA LEU A 175 -4.79 1.25 -4.89
C LEU A 175 -4.23 0.73 -3.58
N MET A 176 -3.39 -0.31 -3.60
CA MET A 176 -2.81 -0.85 -2.38
C MET A 176 -1.97 0.18 -1.63
N PHE A 177 -1.19 0.98 -2.38
CA PHE A 177 -0.39 2.05 -1.81
C PHE A 177 -1.23 3.17 -1.22
N ALA A 178 -2.18 3.72 -1.99
CA ALA A 178 -3.01 4.83 -1.57
C ALA A 178 -3.88 4.47 -0.36
N VAL A 179 -4.55 3.32 -0.39
CA VAL A 179 -5.39 2.86 0.72
C VAL A 179 -4.54 2.52 1.94
N GLY A 180 -3.37 1.90 1.75
CA GLY A 180 -2.40 1.66 2.83
C GLY A 180 -2.00 2.95 3.54
N LEU A 181 -1.69 4.02 2.79
CA LEU A 181 -1.39 5.34 3.37
C LEU A 181 -2.60 5.96 4.09
N MET A 182 -3.81 5.82 3.54
CA MET A 182 -5.01 6.34 4.19
C MET A 182 -5.30 5.67 5.53
N PHE A 183 -5.03 4.40 5.66
CA PHE A 183 -5.20 3.67 6.91
C PHE A 183 -4.24 4.14 8.01
N LEU A 184 -3.19 4.88 7.69
CA LEU A 184 -2.31 5.52 8.68
C LEU A 184 -2.93 6.77 9.34
N LEU A 185 -4.02 7.33 8.77
CA LEU A 185 -4.65 8.56 9.27
C LEU A 185 -4.99 8.55 10.76
N PRO A 186 -5.60 7.48 11.35
CA PRO A 186 -5.88 7.47 12.79
C PRO A 186 -4.63 7.66 13.64
N LEU A 187 -3.53 7.07 13.20
CA LEU A 187 -2.28 7.16 13.93
C LEU A 187 -1.67 8.57 13.86
N PHE A 188 -1.76 9.23 12.70
CA PHE A 188 -1.37 10.64 12.57
C PHE A 188 -2.20 11.53 13.51
N MET A 189 -3.51 11.29 13.60
CA MET A 189 -4.38 12.03 14.53
C MET A 189 -3.93 11.86 15.99
N ILE A 190 -3.65 10.61 16.38
CA ILE A 190 -3.20 10.29 17.74
C ILE A 190 -1.85 10.95 18.04
N LEU A 191 -0.88 10.83 17.12
CA LEU A 191 0.46 11.42 17.30
C LEU A 191 0.42 12.94 17.40
N LEU A 192 -0.36 13.62 16.54
CA LEU A 192 -0.51 15.08 16.58
C LEU A 192 -1.17 15.55 17.88
N SER A 193 -2.06 14.74 18.45
CA SER A 193 -2.68 15.07 19.74
C SER A 193 -1.76 14.80 20.94
N ILE A 194 -0.95 13.73 20.90
CA ILE A 194 0.04 13.43 21.96
C ILE A 194 1.13 14.51 22.01
N ILE A 195 1.58 14.99 20.84
CA ILE A 195 2.60 16.07 20.74
C ILE A 195 2.00 17.46 21.08
N GLY A 196 0.68 17.55 21.28
CA GLY A 196 0.01 18.80 21.65
C GLY A 196 -0.15 19.82 20.50
N ILE A 197 0.15 19.42 19.25
CA ILE A 197 -0.03 20.29 18.07
C ILE A 197 -1.52 20.50 17.79
N ILE A 198 -2.34 19.46 17.98
CA ILE A 198 -3.79 19.48 17.73
C ILE A 198 -4.50 18.85 18.92
N GLU A 199 -5.42 19.60 19.53
CA GLU A 199 -6.28 19.09 20.58
C GLU A 199 -7.20 17.97 20.06
N ALA A 200 -7.46 16.95 20.88
CA ALA A 200 -8.33 15.83 20.49
C ALA A 200 -9.75 16.32 20.12
N ASP A 201 -10.25 17.36 20.80
CA ASP A 201 -11.57 17.96 20.56
C ASP A 201 -11.69 18.62 19.17
N PHE A 202 -10.57 19.02 18.56
CA PHE A 202 -10.55 19.51 17.18
C PHE A 202 -11.06 18.45 16.20
N TRP A 203 -10.63 17.19 16.34
CA TRP A 203 -11.05 16.10 15.46
C TRP A 203 -12.56 15.89 15.56
N ARG A 204 -13.12 15.93 16.76
CA ARG A 204 -14.56 15.85 16.98
C ARG A 204 -15.33 16.98 16.28
N ARG A 205 -14.85 18.22 16.37
CA ARG A 205 -15.51 19.38 15.76
C ARG A 205 -15.40 19.39 14.23
N LYS A 206 -14.33 18.80 13.67
CA LYS A 206 -14.03 18.84 12.23
C LYS A 206 -14.41 17.56 11.45
N TRP A 207 -15.16 16.64 12.05
CA TRP A 207 -15.55 15.38 11.41
C TRP A 207 -16.24 15.54 10.06
N ARG A 208 -17.08 16.59 9.89
CA ARG A 208 -17.77 16.88 8.62
C ARG A 208 -16.79 17.24 7.50
N HIS A 209 -15.74 17.99 7.82
CA HIS A 209 -14.70 18.34 6.86
C HIS A 209 -13.84 17.12 6.51
N ALA A 210 -13.53 16.28 7.50
CA ALA A 210 -12.81 15.02 7.28
C ALA A 210 -13.65 14.08 6.40
N PHE A 211 -14.94 13.95 6.64
CA PHE A 211 -15.85 13.17 5.81
C PHE A 211 -15.83 13.65 4.34
N LEU A 212 -15.97 14.96 4.12
CA LEU A 212 -15.92 15.55 2.78
C LEU A 212 -14.55 15.29 2.12
N PHE A 213 -13.46 15.44 2.88
CA PHE A 213 -12.12 15.14 2.41
C PHE A 213 -11.98 13.68 1.98
N PHE A 214 -12.45 12.72 2.80
CA PHE A 214 -12.41 11.30 2.46
C PHE A 214 -13.28 10.95 1.26
N LEU A 215 -14.42 11.61 1.11
CA LEU A 215 -15.30 11.45 -0.04
C LEU A 215 -14.61 11.88 -1.33
N ILE A 216 -13.97 13.06 -1.34
CA ILE A 216 -13.21 13.55 -2.50
C ILE A 216 -12.02 12.63 -2.78
N LEU A 217 -11.29 12.25 -1.74
CA LEU A 217 -10.11 11.41 -1.86
C LEU A 217 -10.47 10.01 -2.40
N SER A 218 -11.57 9.42 -1.90
CA SER A 218 -12.08 8.15 -2.41
C SER A 218 -12.51 8.25 -3.88
N ALA A 219 -13.16 9.36 -4.27
CA ALA A 219 -13.55 9.59 -5.66
C ALA A 219 -12.35 9.75 -6.62
N ILE A 220 -11.24 10.30 -6.15
CA ILE A 220 -10.01 10.43 -6.96
C ILE A 220 -9.32 9.08 -7.14
N ILE A 221 -9.34 8.24 -6.10
CA ILE A 221 -8.60 6.97 -6.08
C ILE A 221 -9.36 5.87 -6.80
N THR A 222 -10.70 5.85 -6.70
CA THR A 222 -11.52 4.83 -7.36
C THR A 222 -11.86 5.27 -8.78
N PRO A 223 -11.50 4.48 -9.83
CA PRO A 223 -11.68 4.88 -11.22
C PRO A 223 -13.12 4.68 -11.72
N ASP A 224 -13.98 4.03 -10.93
CA ASP A 224 -15.36 3.78 -11.31
C ASP A 224 -16.26 4.98 -10.97
N GLY A 225 -16.88 5.57 -11.97
CA GLY A 225 -17.85 6.67 -11.79
C GLY A 225 -19.17 6.25 -11.13
N THR A 226 -19.30 5.00 -10.66
CA THR A 226 -20.56 4.47 -10.09
C THR A 226 -20.79 4.84 -8.64
N GLY A 227 -19.75 5.25 -7.93
CA GLY A 227 -19.80 5.56 -6.50
C GLY A 227 -19.86 4.33 -5.58
N ILE A 228 -19.96 3.11 -6.10
CA ILE A 228 -20.02 1.88 -5.29
C ILE A 228 -18.68 1.63 -4.60
N THR A 229 -17.60 1.60 -5.36
CA THR A 229 -16.25 1.38 -4.80
C THR A 229 -15.80 2.55 -3.94
N MET A 230 -16.21 3.78 -4.28
CA MET A 230 -16.04 4.96 -3.45
C MET A 230 -16.68 4.76 -2.08
N ALA A 231 -17.93 4.26 -2.03
CA ALA A 231 -18.63 4.00 -0.77
C ALA A 231 -17.95 2.86 0.04
N ILE A 232 -17.48 1.81 -0.62
CA ILE A 232 -16.74 0.71 0.01
C ILE A 232 -15.47 1.23 0.70
N LEU A 233 -14.76 2.18 0.08
CA LEU A 233 -13.56 2.78 0.67
C LEU A 233 -13.91 3.80 1.76
N LEU A 234 -14.96 4.59 1.58
CA LEU A 234 -15.37 5.64 2.51
C LEU A 234 -15.74 5.09 3.89
N VAL A 235 -16.46 3.97 3.94
CA VAL A 235 -16.93 3.36 5.20
C VAL A 235 -15.79 3.07 6.18
N PRO A 236 -14.74 2.29 5.81
CA PRO A 236 -13.64 2.04 6.74
C PRO A 236 -12.84 3.31 7.08
N LEU A 237 -12.69 4.27 6.16
CA LEU A 237 -11.98 5.52 6.45
C LEU A 237 -12.69 6.34 7.51
N VAL A 238 -14.01 6.44 7.43
CA VAL A 238 -14.82 7.12 8.45
C VAL A 238 -14.74 6.38 9.79
N ALA A 239 -14.83 5.05 9.79
CA ALA A 239 -14.68 4.23 11.00
C ALA A 239 -13.30 4.45 11.64
N LEU A 240 -12.23 4.44 10.84
CA LEU A 240 -10.86 4.70 11.28
C LEU A 240 -10.68 6.11 11.84
N TYR A 241 -11.32 7.11 11.24
CA TYR A 241 -11.30 8.48 11.76
C TYR A 241 -11.90 8.56 13.16
N PHE A 242 -13.07 7.97 13.38
CA PHE A 242 -13.69 7.94 14.71
C PHE A 242 -12.88 7.14 15.72
N ALA A 243 -12.30 6.01 15.31
CA ALA A 243 -11.35 5.29 16.14
C ALA A 243 -10.14 6.15 16.52
N GLY A 244 -9.54 6.86 15.54
CA GLY A 244 -8.44 7.79 15.77
C GLY A 244 -8.80 8.89 16.76
N TYR A 245 -9.99 9.48 16.64
CA TYR A 245 -10.49 10.46 17.61
C TYR A 245 -10.59 9.87 19.02
N VAL A 246 -11.22 8.71 19.18
CA VAL A 246 -11.40 8.08 20.50
C VAL A 246 -10.06 7.80 21.17
N PHE A 247 -9.08 7.25 20.42
CA PHE A 247 -7.74 7.01 20.93
C PHE A 247 -6.97 8.30 21.21
N ALA A 248 -7.06 9.33 20.33
CA ALA A 248 -6.43 10.62 20.56
C ALA A 248 -6.94 11.26 21.86
N ASN A 249 -8.25 11.22 22.14
CA ASN A 249 -8.84 11.74 23.37
C ASN A 249 -8.39 10.98 24.62
N LYS A 250 -8.16 9.66 24.51
CA LYS A 250 -7.69 8.83 25.63
C LYS A 250 -6.23 9.06 25.98
N PHE A 251 -5.37 9.33 25.00
CA PHE A 251 -3.92 9.46 25.19
C PHE A 251 -3.44 10.91 25.34
N SER A 252 -4.31 11.91 25.07
CA SER A 252 -4.00 13.33 25.29
C SER A 252 -4.43 13.83 26.69
N GLN A 253 -5.09 13.01 27.51
CA GLN A 253 -5.39 13.24 28.93
C GLN A 253 -4.25 12.72 29.79
#